data_05ea20eadb36c426861267fbb42b0c18
#
_entry.id   05ea20eadb36c426861267fbb42b0c18
#
_cell.length_a   1.000
_cell.length_b   1.000
_cell.length_c   1.000
_cell.angle_alpha   90.00
_cell.angle_beta   90.00
_cell.angle_gamma   90.00
#
_symmetry.space_group_name_H-M   'P 1'
#
loop_
_entity.id
_entity.type
_entity.pdbx_description
1 polymer ?
#
loop_
_entity_poly.entity_id
_entity_poly.type
_entity_poly.pdbx_seq_one_letter_code
_entity_poly.pdbx_strand_id
1 'polypeptide(L)'
;GCSGLTGIEIPENIKTIGKNAFRGCSGIKKLKIPGTVETIGKSAFGKCTGLEELDIEEGVKTVEEEAFAACSGLNTMILPKSVSSFTTNFVTDYMPIKKICYRGTREEWIAANLNSDRFFNAKVYFEYGQDHKHQMITRTYTYPNSCTQPGRKETFCSICGYVESSEEIPAGHHFSAWETVSEATVLAPEVQTRTCSVCGTKETKNSGSKVTPTIKVTAAKFPLKFRQKTTVLKVSGLAKGDSIVSWKSSNTSIAKVTGRANGTSTITAGKKKGKATITVTLKSGLKKNITVTVQKKAVKTTKISGVAKKLKLKRKQSATLKPVIAPLTSLQKVTYKSSNKKVATVNSKGKITAKKKGTAVITVKSGSKTFKCKVTVK
;
A
#
# COMPACT_ATOMS: atom_id res chain seq x y z
N GLY A 1 18.97 -45.72 37.68
CA GLY A 1 19.36 -44.82 36.64
C GLY A 1 20.31 -43.73 37.14
N CYS A 2 21.35 -43.52 36.38
CA CYS A 2 22.34 -42.44 36.65
C CYS A 2 21.94 -41.20 35.88
N SER A 3 21.05 -40.33 36.41
CA SER A 3 20.57 -39.15 35.76
C SER A 3 21.63 -38.09 35.43
N GLY A 4 22.75 -38.13 36.18
CA GLY A 4 23.90 -37.24 35.93
C GLY A 4 24.86 -37.71 34.84
N LEU A 5 24.62 -38.88 34.23
CA LEU A 5 25.45 -39.41 33.13
C LEU A 5 25.08 -38.73 31.84
N THR A 6 25.92 -37.79 31.35
CA THR A 6 25.65 -36.98 30.17
C THR A 6 26.12 -37.59 28.87
N GLY A 7 26.96 -38.63 28.93
CA GLY A 7 27.45 -39.40 27.79
C GLY A 7 27.89 -40.78 28.21
N ILE A 8 27.90 -41.69 27.29
CA ILE A 8 28.39 -43.07 27.48
C ILE A 8 29.11 -43.51 26.21
N GLU A 9 30.27 -44.11 26.41
CA GLU A 9 30.99 -44.83 25.38
C GLU A 9 30.96 -46.30 25.72
N ILE A 10 30.42 -47.11 24.81
CA ILE A 10 30.34 -48.57 24.99
C ILE A 10 31.60 -49.18 24.38
N PRO A 11 32.42 -49.86 25.18
CA PRO A 11 33.69 -50.45 24.70
C PRO A 11 33.43 -51.53 23.64
N GLU A 12 34.34 -51.63 22.67
CA GLU A 12 34.20 -52.58 21.55
C GLU A 12 34.29 -54.07 21.95
N ASN A 13 34.75 -54.38 23.17
CA ASN A 13 34.78 -55.77 23.67
C ASN A 13 33.41 -56.24 24.22
N ILE A 14 32.40 -55.38 24.28
CA ILE A 14 31.08 -55.74 24.80
C ILE A 14 30.27 -56.43 23.70
N LYS A 15 29.73 -57.63 24.03
CA LYS A 15 28.85 -58.41 23.16
C LYS A 15 27.37 -58.26 23.49
N THR A 16 27.07 -57.96 24.77
CA THR A 16 25.68 -57.85 25.23
C THR A 16 25.53 -56.71 26.20
N ILE A 17 24.52 -55.86 25.96
CA ILE A 17 24.08 -54.86 26.94
C ILE A 17 22.92 -55.52 27.71
N GLY A 18 23.14 -55.73 29.01
CA GLY A 18 22.20 -56.47 29.83
C GLY A 18 20.87 -55.76 30.09
N LYS A 19 19.89 -56.51 30.61
CA LYS A 19 18.57 -55.96 31.01
C LYS A 19 18.74 -54.81 31.99
N ASN A 20 18.05 -53.67 31.73
CA ASN A 20 18.03 -52.45 32.55
C ASN A 20 19.43 -51.80 32.76
N ALA A 21 20.47 -52.12 32.01
CA ALA A 21 21.84 -51.66 32.25
C ALA A 21 21.97 -50.15 32.40
N PHE A 22 21.28 -49.37 31.56
CA PHE A 22 21.30 -47.89 31.55
C PHE A 22 19.92 -47.29 31.70
N ARG A 23 18.98 -48.06 32.30
CA ARG A 23 17.61 -47.58 32.46
C ARG A 23 17.58 -46.30 33.30
N GLY A 24 16.89 -45.22 32.78
CA GLY A 24 16.73 -43.96 33.48
C GLY A 24 17.95 -43.07 33.48
N CYS A 25 18.94 -43.28 32.61
CA CYS A 25 20.07 -42.39 32.40
C CYS A 25 19.64 -41.20 31.55
N SER A 26 18.88 -40.25 32.13
CA SER A 26 18.22 -39.14 31.44
C SER A 26 19.15 -38.05 30.95
N GLY A 27 20.42 -38.03 31.38
CA GLY A 27 21.41 -37.05 30.92
C GLY A 27 22.02 -37.35 29.56
N ILE A 28 21.90 -38.59 29.06
CA ILE A 28 22.47 -39.01 27.77
C ILE A 28 21.68 -38.34 26.64
N LYS A 29 22.37 -37.59 25.79
CA LYS A 29 21.78 -36.88 24.64
C LYS A 29 21.94 -37.66 23.34
N LYS A 30 23.11 -38.28 23.13
CA LYS A 30 23.42 -39.10 21.98
C LYS A 30 23.98 -40.43 22.44
N LEU A 31 23.54 -41.49 21.78
CA LEU A 31 24.00 -42.84 22.10
C LEU A 31 24.40 -43.52 20.79
N LYS A 32 25.64 -43.98 20.76
CA LYS A 32 26.18 -44.88 19.73
C LYS A 32 26.38 -46.24 20.29
N ILE A 33 25.79 -47.26 19.67
CA ILE A 33 25.96 -48.67 20.00
C ILE A 33 26.89 -49.32 18.96
N PRO A 34 28.10 -49.73 19.35
CA PRO A 34 29.07 -50.30 18.40
C PRO A 34 28.60 -51.65 17.87
N GLY A 35 28.99 -51.97 16.64
CA GLY A 35 28.61 -53.19 15.95
C GLY A 35 29.15 -54.49 16.59
N THR A 36 30.04 -54.39 17.55
CA THR A 36 30.50 -55.53 18.37
C THR A 36 29.42 -56.03 19.34
N VAL A 37 28.44 -55.19 19.69
CA VAL A 37 27.27 -55.55 20.50
C VAL A 37 26.29 -56.35 19.62
N GLU A 38 26.05 -57.60 19.97
CA GLU A 38 25.10 -58.43 19.25
C GLU A 38 23.67 -58.30 19.79
N THR A 39 23.54 -58.09 21.10
CA THR A 39 22.23 -58.04 21.77
C THR A 39 22.10 -56.82 22.70
N ILE A 40 20.98 -56.09 22.55
CA ILE A 40 20.55 -55.06 23.47
C ILE A 40 19.36 -55.59 24.26
N GLY A 41 19.57 -55.78 25.55
CA GLY A 41 18.62 -56.47 26.42
C GLY A 41 17.39 -55.64 26.81
N LYS A 42 16.40 -56.32 27.41
CA LYS A 42 15.12 -55.74 27.81
C LYS A 42 15.31 -54.47 28.66
N SER A 43 14.64 -53.38 28.27
CA SER A 43 14.67 -52.06 28.94
C SER A 43 16.08 -51.51 29.16
N ALA A 44 17.08 -51.92 28.40
CA ALA A 44 18.49 -51.53 28.61
C ALA A 44 18.69 -50.03 28.71
N PHE A 45 18.01 -49.25 27.89
CA PHE A 45 17.98 -47.76 27.87
C PHE A 45 16.59 -47.18 28.12
N GLY A 46 15.68 -47.98 28.69
CA GLY A 46 14.34 -47.52 28.99
C GLY A 46 14.35 -46.25 29.90
N LYS A 47 13.46 -45.30 29.66
CA LYS A 47 13.36 -44.03 30.39
C LYS A 47 14.60 -43.12 30.30
N CYS A 48 15.43 -43.24 29.27
CA CYS A 48 16.47 -42.27 28.95
C CYS A 48 15.82 -41.06 28.28
N THR A 49 15.11 -40.22 29.04
CA THR A 49 14.23 -39.15 28.55
C THR A 49 15.00 -38.02 27.85
N GLY A 50 16.29 -37.88 28.11
CA GLY A 50 17.14 -36.90 27.46
C GLY A 50 17.75 -37.35 26.13
N LEU A 51 17.59 -38.64 25.76
CA LEU A 51 18.18 -39.16 24.54
C LEU A 51 17.48 -38.57 23.31
N GLU A 52 18.23 -37.91 22.46
CA GLU A 52 17.77 -37.21 21.26
C GLU A 52 18.12 -37.98 19.98
N GLU A 53 19.29 -38.64 19.95
CA GLU A 53 19.81 -39.35 18.81
C GLU A 53 20.35 -40.72 19.24
N LEU A 54 19.92 -41.79 18.53
CA LEU A 54 20.38 -43.16 18.70
C LEU A 54 21.00 -43.65 17.38
N ASP A 55 22.26 -44.07 17.42
CA ASP A 55 22.95 -44.74 16.31
C ASP A 55 23.30 -46.15 16.72
N ILE A 56 22.74 -47.16 16.01
CA ILE A 56 23.05 -48.58 16.18
C ILE A 56 23.86 -49.00 14.96
N GLU A 57 25.11 -49.46 15.21
CA GLU A 57 25.99 -49.87 14.11
C GLU A 57 25.68 -51.32 13.59
N GLU A 58 26.23 -51.61 12.42
CA GLU A 58 26.13 -52.94 11.80
C GLU A 58 26.80 -53.99 12.70
N GLY A 59 26.12 -55.12 12.89
CA GLY A 59 26.56 -56.21 13.79
C GLY A 59 25.59 -56.46 14.95
N VAL A 60 24.78 -55.46 15.32
CA VAL A 60 23.69 -55.67 16.29
C VAL A 60 22.60 -56.53 15.63
N LYS A 61 22.26 -57.66 16.23
CA LYS A 61 21.31 -58.65 15.69
C LYS A 61 19.94 -58.57 16.36
N THR A 62 19.94 -58.32 17.69
CA THR A 62 18.72 -58.40 18.50
C THR A 62 18.56 -57.16 19.37
N VAL A 63 17.38 -56.54 19.31
CA VAL A 63 16.94 -55.48 20.21
C VAL A 63 15.70 -55.99 20.93
N GLU A 64 15.85 -56.24 22.24
CA GLU A 64 14.78 -56.83 23.04
C GLU A 64 13.69 -55.83 23.43
N GLU A 65 12.63 -56.39 24.04
CA GLU A 65 11.44 -55.65 24.44
C GLU A 65 11.78 -54.40 25.31
N GLU A 66 11.13 -53.30 25.01
CA GLU A 66 11.26 -52.02 25.74
C GLU A 66 12.70 -51.46 25.81
N ALA A 67 13.64 -51.93 24.99
CA ALA A 67 15.04 -51.52 25.06
C ALA A 67 15.21 -49.99 25.11
N PHE A 68 14.38 -49.24 24.40
CA PHE A 68 14.34 -47.79 24.35
C PHE A 68 12.97 -47.22 24.74
N ALA A 69 12.17 -47.92 25.52
CA ALA A 69 10.85 -47.47 25.92
C ALA A 69 10.90 -46.15 26.74
N ALA A 70 9.96 -45.27 26.55
CA ALA A 70 9.84 -44.00 27.25
C ALA A 70 11.06 -43.06 27.12
N CYS A 71 11.84 -43.15 26.04
CA CYS A 71 12.86 -42.19 25.66
C CYS A 71 12.19 -40.98 24.98
N SER A 72 11.51 -40.14 25.75
CA SER A 72 10.65 -39.08 25.24
C SER A 72 11.36 -37.96 24.47
N GLY A 73 12.69 -37.87 24.56
CA GLY A 73 13.49 -36.95 23.77
C GLY A 73 13.92 -37.50 22.40
N LEU A 74 13.76 -38.80 22.14
CA LEU A 74 14.33 -39.45 20.97
C LEU A 74 13.59 -39.06 19.70
N ASN A 75 14.27 -38.30 18.87
CA ASN A 75 13.72 -37.81 17.61
C ASN A 75 14.39 -38.36 16.35
N THR A 76 15.63 -38.91 16.49
CA THR A 76 16.41 -39.44 15.36
C THR A 76 16.95 -40.83 15.71
N MET A 77 16.73 -41.81 14.85
CA MET A 77 17.28 -43.17 14.96
C MET A 77 18.07 -43.54 13.70
N ILE A 78 19.26 -44.07 13.88
CA ILE A 78 20.07 -44.67 12.81
C ILE A 78 20.12 -46.17 13.09
N LEU A 79 19.59 -46.96 12.16
CA LEU A 79 19.39 -48.39 12.33
C LEU A 79 20.21 -49.20 11.32
N PRO A 80 20.86 -50.29 11.74
CA PRO A 80 21.60 -51.18 10.86
C PRO A 80 20.69 -52.13 10.12
N LYS A 81 21.15 -52.69 8.99
CA LYS A 81 20.47 -53.76 8.28
C LYS A 81 20.67 -55.13 8.94
N SER A 82 21.71 -55.26 9.80
CA SER A 82 22.00 -56.51 10.52
C SER A 82 20.96 -56.91 11.55
N VAL A 83 20.11 -55.99 12.00
CA VAL A 83 19.05 -56.30 12.97
C VAL A 83 17.99 -57.16 12.31
N SER A 84 17.99 -58.44 12.64
CA SER A 84 17.04 -59.45 12.17
C SER A 84 15.84 -59.65 13.11
N SER A 85 15.93 -59.09 14.33
CA SER A 85 14.87 -59.20 15.34
C SER A 85 14.76 -57.96 16.18
N PHE A 86 13.80 -57.09 15.81
CA PHE A 86 13.24 -56.13 16.73
C PHE A 86 12.02 -56.74 17.39
N THR A 87 12.04 -56.91 18.71
CA THR A 87 10.82 -57.29 19.40
C THR A 87 9.75 -56.21 19.27
N THR A 88 8.50 -56.63 19.27
CA THR A 88 7.36 -55.78 18.91
C THR A 88 7.21 -54.47 19.72
N ASN A 89 7.90 -54.31 20.85
CA ASN A 89 7.79 -53.15 21.75
C ASN A 89 9.17 -52.57 22.15
N PHE A 90 10.19 -52.63 21.27
CA PHE A 90 11.51 -52.03 21.61
C PHE A 90 11.45 -50.52 21.83
N VAL A 91 10.46 -49.85 21.24
CA VAL A 91 10.03 -48.46 21.52
C VAL A 91 8.55 -48.49 21.92
N THR A 92 8.10 -47.53 22.74
CA THR A 92 6.69 -47.38 23.12
C THR A 92 5.93 -46.49 22.12
N ASP A 93 4.62 -46.68 22.05
CA ASP A 93 3.73 -45.81 21.29
C ASP A 93 3.90 -44.35 21.76
N TYR A 94 3.72 -43.38 20.82
CA TYR A 94 3.84 -41.93 21.05
C TYR A 94 5.25 -41.37 21.26
N MET A 95 6.29 -42.08 20.84
CA MET A 95 7.63 -41.48 20.82
C MET A 95 7.74 -40.43 19.71
N PRO A 96 8.41 -39.30 19.95
CA PRO A 96 8.47 -38.17 18.99
C PRO A 96 9.49 -38.38 17.86
N ILE A 97 9.65 -39.64 17.41
CA ILE A 97 10.62 -39.98 16.36
C ILE A 97 10.20 -39.33 15.05
N LYS A 98 11.03 -38.45 14.56
CA LYS A 98 10.80 -37.68 13.33
C LYS A 98 11.60 -38.23 12.14
N LYS A 99 12.75 -38.85 12.42
CA LYS A 99 13.72 -39.27 11.42
C LYS A 99 14.25 -40.66 11.76
N ILE A 100 14.19 -41.56 10.79
CA ILE A 100 14.83 -42.88 10.84
C ILE A 100 15.76 -42.96 9.63
N CYS A 101 17.04 -43.25 9.89
CA CYS A 101 18.05 -43.52 8.88
C CYS A 101 18.37 -45.02 8.90
N TYR A 102 17.89 -45.74 7.94
CA TYR A 102 18.14 -47.21 7.82
C TYR A 102 19.31 -47.46 6.87
N ARG A 103 20.27 -48.25 7.29
CA ARG A 103 21.47 -48.57 6.49
C ARG A 103 21.23 -49.59 5.39
N GLY A 104 20.06 -50.24 5.34
CA GLY A 104 19.63 -51.16 4.30
C GLY A 104 18.72 -50.48 3.26
N THR A 105 18.30 -51.32 2.28
CA THR A 105 17.35 -50.91 1.25
C THR A 105 15.91 -50.88 1.80
N ARG A 106 15.01 -50.29 1.00
CA ARG A 106 13.57 -50.30 1.33
C ARG A 106 13.00 -51.73 1.38
N GLU A 107 13.46 -52.60 0.51
CA GLU A 107 13.05 -53.98 0.43
C GLU A 107 13.50 -54.74 1.69
N GLU A 108 14.73 -54.52 2.16
CA GLU A 108 15.24 -55.09 3.41
C GLU A 108 14.45 -54.60 4.63
N TRP A 109 14.06 -53.32 4.65
CA TRP A 109 13.21 -52.73 5.68
C TRP A 109 11.84 -53.43 5.77
N ILE A 110 11.22 -53.65 4.60
CA ILE A 110 9.92 -54.33 4.51
C ILE A 110 10.08 -55.81 4.94
N ALA A 111 11.13 -56.48 4.47
CA ALA A 111 11.41 -57.87 4.82
C ALA A 111 11.67 -58.09 6.31
N ALA A 112 12.32 -57.10 6.95
CA ALA A 112 12.54 -57.11 8.40
C ALA A 112 11.30 -56.71 9.23
N ASN A 113 10.14 -56.53 8.59
CA ASN A 113 8.86 -56.14 9.20
C ASN A 113 8.96 -54.87 10.08
N LEU A 114 9.80 -53.93 9.68
CA LEU A 114 9.99 -52.65 10.37
C LEU A 114 8.91 -51.60 10.02
N ASN A 115 8.02 -51.95 9.12
CA ASN A 115 6.94 -51.11 8.58
C ASN A 115 5.74 -51.02 9.53
N SER A 116 6.00 -50.87 10.84
CA SER A 116 4.95 -50.82 11.85
C SER A 116 4.39 -49.39 12.03
N ASP A 117 3.10 -49.32 12.39
CA ASP A 117 2.37 -48.07 12.71
C ASP A 117 3.03 -47.25 13.83
N ARG A 118 4.03 -47.79 14.50
CA ARG A 118 4.81 -47.14 15.58
C ARG A 118 5.66 -45.97 15.13
N PHE A 119 6.03 -45.96 13.83
CA PHE A 119 6.81 -44.87 13.24
C PHE A 119 5.93 -43.98 12.39
N PHE A 120 4.66 -43.89 12.71
CA PHE A 120 3.59 -43.28 11.91
C PHE A 120 3.92 -41.86 11.41
N ASN A 121 4.72 -41.13 12.16
CA ASN A 121 5.12 -39.77 11.79
C ASN A 121 6.61 -39.65 11.43
N ALA A 122 7.35 -40.72 11.43
CA ALA A 122 8.77 -40.72 11.14
C ALA A 122 9.02 -40.76 9.62
N LYS A 123 9.94 -39.94 9.16
CA LYS A 123 10.45 -40.03 7.80
C LYS A 123 11.59 -41.03 7.76
N VAL A 124 11.45 -42.09 6.95
CA VAL A 124 12.48 -43.13 6.79
C VAL A 124 13.34 -42.80 5.58
N TYR A 125 14.66 -42.88 5.77
CA TYR A 125 15.68 -42.73 4.74
C TYR A 125 16.44 -44.04 4.65
N PHE A 126 16.60 -44.56 3.44
CA PHE A 126 17.24 -45.84 3.14
C PHE A 126 18.68 -45.66 2.70
N GLU A 127 19.48 -46.77 2.73
CA GLU A 127 20.88 -46.78 2.31
C GLU A 127 21.75 -45.71 2.99
N TYR A 128 21.40 -45.33 4.22
CA TYR A 128 22.10 -44.31 4.98
C TYR A 128 23.54 -44.72 5.29
N GLY A 129 24.50 -43.89 4.90
CA GLY A 129 25.93 -44.16 5.09
C GLY A 129 26.50 -45.22 4.16
N GLN A 130 25.77 -45.71 3.16
CA GLN A 130 26.30 -46.56 2.10
C GLN A 130 26.97 -45.70 1.02
N ASP A 131 27.90 -46.32 0.33
CA ASP A 131 28.61 -45.69 -0.80
C ASP A 131 27.70 -45.74 -2.05
N HIS A 132 26.83 -44.74 -2.17
CA HIS A 132 25.93 -44.59 -3.31
C HIS A 132 26.05 -43.18 -3.89
N LYS A 133 25.74 -43.02 -5.18
CA LYS A 133 25.66 -41.73 -5.83
C LYS A 133 24.46 -40.97 -5.28
N HIS A 134 24.70 -39.88 -4.55
CA HIS A 134 23.66 -39.05 -3.98
C HIS A 134 22.71 -38.47 -5.04
N GLN A 135 21.41 -38.71 -4.87
CA GLN A 135 20.36 -38.07 -5.64
C GLN A 135 19.90 -36.81 -4.91
N MET A 136 20.57 -35.69 -5.20
CA MET A 136 20.31 -34.44 -4.51
C MET A 136 19.01 -33.79 -5.00
N ILE A 137 18.15 -33.44 -4.08
CA ILE A 137 16.94 -32.65 -4.33
C ILE A 137 16.92 -31.45 -3.40
N THR A 138 16.39 -30.33 -3.91
CA THR A 138 16.21 -29.13 -3.11
C THR A 138 14.74 -28.99 -2.72
N ARG A 139 14.47 -28.71 -1.45
CA ARG A 139 13.13 -28.42 -0.94
C ARG A 139 13.14 -27.12 -0.17
N THR A 140 12.15 -26.29 -0.44
CA THR A 140 11.91 -25.07 0.30
C THR A 140 10.77 -25.30 1.27
N TYR A 141 11.01 -25.01 2.54
CA TYR A 141 10.00 -25.04 3.59
C TYR A 141 9.60 -23.61 3.90
N THR A 142 8.37 -23.25 3.62
CA THR A 142 7.78 -21.96 3.97
C THR A 142 6.56 -22.20 4.85
N TYR A 143 6.30 -21.27 5.75
CA TYR A 143 5.08 -21.29 6.55
C TYR A 143 4.03 -20.46 5.85
N PRO A 144 3.05 -21.05 5.14
CA PRO A 144 1.96 -20.30 4.53
C PRO A 144 1.22 -19.50 5.61
N ASN A 145 0.86 -18.27 5.29
CA ASN A 145 0.17 -17.33 6.18
C ASN A 145 0.99 -16.82 7.40
N SER A 146 2.31 -17.02 7.44
CA SER A 146 3.19 -16.48 8.47
C SER A 146 4.31 -15.66 7.86
N CYS A 147 4.47 -14.42 8.33
CA CYS A 147 5.59 -13.54 8.00
C CYS A 147 6.58 -13.39 9.16
N THR A 148 6.34 -14.08 10.27
CA THR A 148 7.15 -14.01 11.50
C THR A 148 8.03 -15.24 11.72
N GLN A 149 7.76 -16.35 11.01
CA GLN A 149 8.57 -17.55 11.08
C GLN A 149 9.48 -17.64 9.84
N PRO A 150 10.79 -17.82 10.05
CA PRO A 150 11.71 -18.03 8.94
C PRO A 150 11.41 -19.34 8.23
N GLY A 151 11.55 -19.35 6.91
CA GLY A 151 11.54 -20.56 6.12
C GLY A 151 12.92 -21.20 6.07
N ARG A 152 13.03 -22.35 5.40
CA ARG A 152 14.30 -23.06 5.20
C ARG A 152 14.34 -23.68 3.81
N LYS A 153 15.47 -23.53 3.15
CA LYS A 153 15.78 -24.20 1.89
C LYS A 153 16.87 -25.23 2.17
N GLU A 154 16.59 -26.48 1.86
CA GLU A 154 17.54 -27.57 2.06
C GLU A 154 17.79 -28.31 0.77
N THR A 155 19.06 -28.64 0.52
CA THR A 155 19.47 -29.58 -0.51
C THR A 155 19.91 -30.87 0.19
N PHE A 156 19.23 -31.95 -0.08
CA PHE A 156 19.48 -33.21 0.59
C PHE A 156 19.31 -34.39 -0.38
N CYS A 157 20.00 -35.49 -0.07
CA CYS A 157 19.84 -36.74 -0.81
C CYS A 157 18.43 -37.35 -0.55
N SER A 158 17.67 -37.62 -1.60
CA SER A 158 16.34 -38.22 -1.51
C SER A 158 16.37 -39.67 -1.00
N ILE A 159 17.50 -40.37 -1.12
CA ILE A 159 17.69 -41.76 -0.72
C ILE A 159 18.11 -41.83 0.74
N CYS A 160 19.27 -41.29 1.10
CA CYS A 160 19.85 -41.43 2.44
C CYS A 160 19.57 -40.29 3.40
N GLY A 161 18.98 -39.18 2.94
CA GLY A 161 18.68 -38.03 3.76
C GLY A 161 19.89 -37.18 4.14
N TYR A 162 21.08 -37.44 3.57
CA TYR A 162 22.24 -36.58 3.77
C TYR A 162 21.91 -35.13 3.35
N VAL A 163 22.14 -34.22 4.22
CA VAL A 163 21.91 -32.78 3.95
C VAL A 163 23.23 -32.13 3.53
N GLU A 164 23.30 -31.72 2.27
CA GLU A 164 24.46 -31.03 1.72
C GLU A 164 24.49 -29.57 2.12
N SER A 165 23.33 -28.91 2.06
CA SER A 165 23.20 -27.50 2.44
C SER A 165 21.85 -27.20 3.07
N SER A 166 21.85 -26.26 4.00
CA SER A 166 20.64 -25.73 4.63
C SER A 166 20.78 -24.22 4.76
N GLU A 167 19.85 -23.47 4.14
CA GLU A 167 19.82 -22.03 4.13
C GLU A 167 18.52 -21.55 4.79
N GLU A 168 18.62 -20.64 5.75
CA GLU A 168 17.48 -20.01 6.35
C GLU A 168 16.93 -18.93 5.42
N ILE A 169 15.62 -18.96 5.17
CA ILE A 169 14.90 -17.92 4.44
C ILE A 169 14.37 -16.94 5.48
N PRO A 170 14.87 -15.68 5.52
CA PRO A 170 14.45 -14.73 6.52
C PRO A 170 12.93 -14.53 6.54
N ALA A 171 12.36 -14.42 7.73
CA ALA A 171 10.98 -14.01 7.90
C ALA A 171 10.78 -12.59 7.34
N GLY A 172 9.68 -12.33 6.68
CA GLY A 172 9.40 -11.02 6.13
C GLY A 172 8.03 -10.91 5.47
N HIS A 173 7.57 -9.68 5.31
CA HIS A 173 6.31 -9.39 4.64
C HIS A 173 6.50 -9.27 3.12
N HIS A 174 5.62 -9.89 2.35
CA HIS A 174 5.52 -9.75 0.90
C HIS A 174 4.45 -8.72 0.56
N PHE A 175 4.80 -7.44 0.68
CA PHE A 175 3.88 -6.35 0.41
C PHE A 175 3.63 -6.16 -1.08
N SER A 176 2.38 -5.83 -1.44
CA SER A 176 2.02 -5.29 -2.75
C SER A 176 2.71 -3.96 -3.02
N ALA A 177 2.57 -3.45 -4.25
CA ALA A 177 2.87 -2.05 -4.53
C ALA A 177 1.99 -1.12 -3.67
N TRP A 178 2.46 0.13 -3.48
CA TRP A 178 1.69 1.15 -2.78
C TRP A 178 0.51 1.62 -3.64
N GLU A 179 -0.69 1.61 -3.07
CA GLU A 179 -1.92 2.07 -3.70
C GLU A 179 -2.45 3.32 -2.99
N THR A 180 -2.87 4.34 -3.77
CA THR A 180 -3.43 5.57 -3.22
C THR A 180 -4.85 5.31 -2.74
N VAL A 181 -5.09 5.48 -1.44
CA VAL A 181 -6.43 5.37 -0.81
C VAL A 181 -7.08 6.72 -0.57
N SER A 182 -6.27 7.79 -0.49
CA SER A 182 -6.76 9.16 -0.37
C SER A 182 -5.81 10.11 -1.07
N GLU A 183 -6.33 10.88 -2.04
CA GLU A 183 -5.53 11.89 -2.74
C GLU A 183 -5.20 13.08 -1.85
N ALA A 184 -4.08 13.74 -2.13
CA ALA A 184 -3.67 14.95 -1.43
C ALA A 184 -4.72 16.08 -1.55
N THR A 185 -4.91 16.79 -0.47
CA THR A 185 -5.75 17.99 -0.36
C THR A 185 -4.95 19.14 0.25
N VAL A 186 -5.53 20.34 0.36
CA VAL A 186 -4.90 21.44 1.10
C VAL A 186 -4.80 21.16 2.61
N LEU A 187 -5.56 20.20 3.13
CA LEU A 187 -5.64 19.88 4.57
C LEU A 187 -4.77 18.68 4.93
N ALA A 188 -4.63 17.72 4.03
CA ALA A 188 -3.91 16.47 4.26
C ALA A 188 -3.07 16.08 3.04
N PRO A 189 -1.90 15.43 3.24
CA PRO A 189 -1.16 14.80 2.16
C PRO A 189 -1.92 13.60 1.58
N GLU A 190 -1.44 13.05 0.50
CA GLU A 190 -1.90 11.77 -0.03
C GLU A 190 -1.62 10.64 0.98
N VAL A 191 -2.54 9.71 1.10
CA VAL A 191 -2.37 8.50 1.91
C VAL A 191 -2.32 7.29 0.98
N GLN A 192 -1.27 6.51 1.13
CA GLN A 192 -1.09 5.25 0.42
C GLN A 192 -1.12 4.07 1.38
N THR A 193 -1.60 2.93 0.91
CA THR A 193 -1.59 1.65 1.64
C THR A 193 -0.95 0.57 0.78
N ARG A 194 -0.42 -0.45 1.45
CA ARG A 194 -0.01 -1.72 0.84
C ARG A 194 -0.38 -2.86 1.76
N THR A 195 -0.61 -4.03 1.17
CA THR A 195 -1.07 -5.20 1.92
C THR A 195 -0.10 -6.35 1.67
N CYS A 196 0.27 -7.06 2.73
CA CYS A 196 1.05 -8.28 2.60
C CYS A 196 0.16 -9.40 2.01
N SER A 197 0.61 -10.01 0.91
CA SER A 197 -0.11 -11.09 0.22
C SER A 197 -0.18 -12.40 1.03
N VAL A 198 0.69 -12.55 2.03
CA VAL A 198 0.80 -13.78 2.83
C VAL A 198 -0.06 -13.68 4.10
N CYS A 199 0.09 -12.62 4.90
CA CYS A 199 -0.57 -12.51 6.22
C CYS A 199 -1.67 -11.44 6.29
N GLY A 200 -1.90 -10.68 5.21
CA GLY A 200 -2.93 -9.63 5.18
C GLY A 200 -2.59 -8.36 5.97
N THR A 201 -1.42 -8.27 6.60
CA THR A 201 -0.98 -7.05 7.31
C THR A 201 -0.96 -5.86 6.36
N LYS A 202 -1.54 -4.76 6.82
CA LYS A 202 -1.59 -3.50 6.07
C LYS A 202 -0.63 -2.48 6.65
N GLU A 203 0.06 -1.78 5.77
CA GLU A 203 0.83 -0.59 6.10
C GLU A 203 0.25 0.62 5.41
N THR A 204 0.30 1.77 6.06
CA THR A 204 -0.11 3.05 5.51
C THR A 204 0.99 4.08 5.68
N LYS A 205 1.11 4.98 4.70
CA LYS A 205 2.02 6.12 4.78
C LYS A 205 1.42 7.36 4.15
N ASN A 206 1.88 8.51 4.59
CA ASN A 206 1.67 9.75 3.88
C ASN A 206 2.66 9.84 2.71
N SER A 207 2.17 10.20 1.52
CA SER A 207 2.96 10.35 0.30
C SER A 207 2.87 11.80 -0.19
N GLY A 208 4.04 12.41 -0.43
CA GLY A 208 4.11 13.78 -0.94
C GLY A 208 3.67 14.86 0.05
N SER A 209 3.39 16.04 -0.50
CA SER A 209 3.00 17.23 0.25
C SER A 209 1.52 17.54 0.08
N LYS A 210 0.96 18.33 1.01
CA LYS A 210 -0.38 18.90 0.85
C LYS A 210 -0.45 19.76 -0.42
N VAL A 211 -1.64 19.83 -1.03
CA VAL A 211 -1.90 20.70 -2.18
C VAL A 211 -1.77 22.17 -1.76
N THR A 212 -1.08 22.98 -2.55
CA THR A 212 -0.95 24.41 -2.30
C THR A 212 -2.32 25.11 -2.42
N PRO A 213 -2.78 25.85 -1.38
CA PRO A 213 -4.05 26.57 -1.44
C PRO A 213 -4.06 27.64 -2.54
N THR A 214 -5.16 27.71 -3.28
CA THR A 214 -5.35 28.71 -4.35
C THR A 214 -6.70 29.39 -4.25
N ILE A 215 -6.77 30.65 -4.70
CA ILE A 215 -8.01 31.43 -4.76
C ILE A 215 -7.95 32.48 -5.90
N LYS A 216 -8.98 32.51 -6.72
CA LYS A 216 -9.17 33.52 -7.78
C LYS A 216 -10.38 34.38 -7.46
N VAL A 217 -10.31 35.67 -7.76
CA VAL A 217 -11.40 36.63 -7.61
C VAL A 217 -11.63 37.35 -8.92
N THR A 218 -12.89 37.71 -9.23
CA THR A 218 -13.25 38.43 -10.47
C THR A 218 -12.64 39.84 -10.53
N ALA A 219 -12.41 40.48 -9.37
CA ALA A 219 -11.72 41.75 -9.28
C ALA A 219 -11.10 41.94 -7.91
N ALA A 220 -9.83 42.36 -7.86
CA ALA A 220 -9.12 42.65 -6.60
C ALA A 220 -9.47 44.05 -6.04
N LYS A 221 -9.99 44.96 -6.89
CA LYS A 221 -10.43 46.32 -6.50
C LYS A 221 -11.52 46.82 -7.43
N PHE A 222 -12.51 47.49 -6.90
CA PHE A 222 -13.55 48.17 -7.70
C PHE A 222 -14.25 49.29 -6.95
N PRO A 223 -14.70 50.37 -7.66
CA PRO A 223 -15.49 51.43 -7.09
C PRO A 223 -16.98 51.10 -7.08
N LEU A 224 -17.73 51.65 -6.12
CA LEU A 224 -19.18 51.67 -6.07
C LEU A 224 -19.72 53.11 -5.85
N LYS A 225 -20.88 53.43 -6.42
CA LYS A 225 -21.64 54.59 -6.06
C LYS A 225 -22.34 54.38 -4.70
N PHE A 226 -22.61 55.41 -3.96
CA PHE A 226 -23.44 55.37 -2.75
C PHE A 226 -24.70 54.51 -2.98
N ARG A 227 -24.99 53.62 -2.05
CA ARG A 227 -26.12 52.69 -2.05
C ARG A 227 -26.15 51.68 -3.22
N GLN A 228 -25.12 51.65 -4.06
CA GLN A 228 -25.03 50.66 -5.14
C GLN A 228 -24.87 49.26 -4.56
N LYS A 229 -25.69 48.33 -5.08
CA LYS A 229 -25.59 46.88 -4.81
C LYS A 229 -24.98 46.17 -6.01
N THR A 230 -24.09 45.22 -5.80
CA THR A 230 -23.44 44.49 -6.89
C THR A 230 -23.15 43.04 -6.50
N THR A 231 -23.18 42.14 -7.50
CA THR A 231 -22.83 40.72 -7.38
C THR A 231 -21.61 40.36 -8.23
N VAL A 232 -20.84 41.36 -8.66
CA VAL A 232 -19.68 41.16 -9.56
C VAL A 232 -18.53 40.40 -8.91
N LEU A 233 -18.42 40.50 -7.58
CA LEU A 233 -17.36 39.78 -6.85
C LEU A 233 -17.72 38.30 -6.68
N LYS A 234 -16.95 37.45 -7.35
CA LYS A 234 -17.04 36.02 -7.25
C LYS A 234 -15.68 35.44 -6.92
N VAL A 235 -15.67 34.38 -6.15
CA VAL A 235 -14.49 33.56 -5.82
C VAL A 235 -14.58 32.24 -6.59
N SER A 236 -13.44 31.77 -7.08
CA SER A 236 -13.31 30.51 -7.81
C SER A 236 -11.87 29.98 -7.72
N GLY A 237 -11.60 28.82 -8.32
CA GLY A 237 -10.25 28.28 -8.42
C GLY A 237 -9.69 27.88 -7.06
N LEU A 238 -10.52 27.36 -6.16
CA LEU A 238 -10.08 26.76 -4.91
C LEU A 238 -9.39 25.43 -5.20
N ALA A 239 -8.31 25.16 -4.48
CA ALA A 239 -7.62 23.90 -4.57
C ALA A 239 -8.44 22.78 -3.91
N LYS A 240 -8.14 21.52 -4.23
CA LYS A 240 -8.85 20.33 -3.74
C LYS A 240 -8.93 20.31 -2.22
N GLY A 241 -10.13 20.09 -1.69
CA GLY A 241 -10.39 20.02 -0.25
C GLY A 241 -10.50 21.36 0.45
N ASP A 242 -10.36 22.49 -0.28
CA ASP A 242 -10.55 23.83 0.29
C ASP A 242 -11.99 24.35 0.16
N SER A 243 -12.36 25.26 1.03
CA SER A 243 -13.70 25.88 1.03
C SER A 243 -13.66 27.26 1.66
N ILE A 244 -14.66 28.08 1.33
CA ILE A 244 -14.79 29.42 1.91
C ILE A 244 -15.45 29.29 3.29
N VAL A 245 -14.76 29.78 4.32
CA VAL A 245 -15.28 29.78 5.70
C VAL A 245 -15.83 31.13 6.15
N SER A 246 -15.34 32.25 5.57
CA SER A 246 -15.86 33.55 5.93
C SER A 246 -15.66 34.64 4.89
N TRP A 247 -16.57 35.63 4.95
CA TRP A 247 -16.50 36.92 4.25
C TRP A 247 -16.62 38.00 5.28
N LYS A 248 -15.63 38.88 5.38
CA LYS A 248 -15.64 40.00 6.35
C LYS A 248 -15.36 41.32 5.65
N SER A 249 -16.01 42.37 6.09
CA SER A 249 -15.70 43.75 5.69
C SER A 249 -14.97 44.44 6.81
N SER A 250 -13.91 45.19 6.50
CA SER A 250 -13.19 46.01 7.47
C SER A 250 -14.05 47.19 7.97
N ASN A 251 -15.05 47.61 7.17
CA ASN A 251 -15.96 48.71 7.54
C ASN A 251 -17.32 48.57 6.85
N THR A 252 -18.29 48.06 7.58
CA THR A 252 -19.65 47.80 7.10
C THR A 252 -20.47 49.05 6.80
N SER A 253 -20.11 50.22 7.39
CA SER A 253 -20.73 51.51 7.08
C SER A 253 -20.35 52.02 5.71
N ILE A 254 -19.16 51.62 5.20
CA ILE A 254 -18.69 51.95 3.85
C ILE A 254 -19.17 50.87 2.86
N ALA A 255 -18.89 49.60 3.12
CA ALA A 255 -19.34 48.51 2.26
C ALA A 255 -19.67 47.29 3.09
N LYS A 256 -20.91 46.76 3.00
CA LYS A 256 -21.34 45.50 3.59
C LYS A 256 -21.20 44.39 2.57
N VAL A 257 -20.73 43.23 3.02
CA VAL A 257 -20.65 41.98 2.21
C VAL A 257 -21.59 40.92 2.77
N THR A 258 -22.28 40.24 1.89
CA THR A 258 -23.00 38.99 2.15
C THR A 258 -22.48 37.99 1.13
N GLY A 259 -21.63 37.07 1.59
CA GLY A 259 -21.02 36.02 0.74
C GLY A 259 -21.56 34.65 1.04
N ARG A 260 -21.44 33.73 0.07
CA ARG A 260 -21.88 32.34 0.15
C ARG A 260 -20.70 31.38 -0.01
N ALA A 261 -20.85 30.18 0.48
CA ALA A 261 -19.82 29.12 0.34
C ALA A 261 -19.52 28.77 -1.13
N ASN A 262 -20.48 28.92 -2.04
CA ASN A 262 -20.30 28.67 -3.48
C ASN A 262 -19.48 29.79 -4.21
N GLY A 263 -18.88 30.70 -3.46
CA GLY A 263 -18.05 31.79 -4.00
C GLY A 263 -18.82 33.01 -4.53
N THR A 264 -20.14 33.01 -4.52
CA THR A 264 -20.93 34.19 -4.90
C THR A 264 -21.06 35.17 -3.75
N SER A 265 -21.15 36.45 -4.03
CA SER A 265 -21.35 37.47 -3.01
C SER A 265 -22.20 38.64 -3.48
N THR A 266 -22.79 39.35 -2.53
CA THR A 266 -23.43 40.62 -2.73
C THR A 266 -22.71 41.68 -1.91
N ILE A 267 -22.23 42.74 -2.56
CA ILE A 267 -21.63 43.89 -1.91
C ILE A 267 -22.62 45.05 -1.99
N THR A 268 -22.88 45.68 -0.85
CA THR A 268 -23.76 46.86 -0.75
C THR A 268 -22.95 48.03 -0.23
N ALA A 269 -22.85 49.09 -1.05
CA ALA A 269 -22.19 50.33 -0.67
C ALA A 269 -23.06 51.14 0.32
N GLY A 270 -22.43 51.72 1.34
CA GLY A 270 -23.06 52.65 2.28
C GLY A 270 -23.26 54.01 1.70
N LYS A 271 -23.53 55.01 2.59
CA LYS A 271 -23.74 56.41 2.25
C LYS A 271 -22.46 57.27 2.47
N LYS A 272 -21.41 56.69 3.04
CA LYS A 272 -20.15 57.39 3.36
C LYS A 272 -19.10 57.11 2.26
N LYS A 273 -18.38 58.17 1.84
CA LYS A 273 -17.22 58.03 0.96
C LYS A 273 -16.08 57.39 1.73
N GLY A 274 -15.38 56.45 1.11
CA GLY A 274 -14.24 55.78 1.76
C GLY A 274 -13.83 54.50 1.06
N LYS A 275 -12.95 53.74 1.73
CA LYS A 275 -12.49 52.43 1.30
C LYS A 275 -12.83 51.41 2.37
N ALA A 276 -13.24 50.22 1.97
CA ALA A 276 -13.38 49.08 2.82
C ALA A 276 -12.68 47.91 2.15
N THR A 277 -12.05 47.06 2.96
CA THR A 277 -11.43 45.79 2.52
C THR A 277 -12.39 44.66 2.80
N ILE A 278 -12.76 43.93 1.78
CA ILE A 278 -13.48 42.66 1.90
C ILE A 278 -12.45 41.57 1.95
N THR A 279 -12.43 40.81 3.04
CA THR A 279 -11.53 39.67 3.22
C THR A 279 -12.33 38.35 3.10
N VAL A 280 -11.89 37.49 2.20
CA VAL A 280 -12.37 36.12 2.07
C VAL A 280 -11.34 35.21 2.73
N THR A 281 -11.78 34.34 3.62
CA THR A 281 -10.91 33.37 4.31
C THR A 281 -11.34 31.97 3.92
N LEU A 282 -10.36 31.15 3.57
CA LEU A 282 -10.54 29.72 3.24
C LEU A 282 -10.27 28.83 4.44
N LYS A 283 -10.71 27.57 4.38
CA LYS A 283 -10.48 26.56 5.42
C LYS A 283 -8.99 26.26 5.60
N SER A 284 -8.21 26.33 4.53
CA SER A 284 -6.73 26.23 4.56
C SER A 284 -6.04 27.41 5.30
N GLY A 285 -6.78 28.43 5.70
CA GLY A 285 -6.23 29.67 6.28
C GLY A 285 -5.85 30.72 5.24
N LEU A 286 -5.86 30.41 3.94
CA LEU A 286 -5.54 31.38 2.89
C LEU A 286 -6.57 32.53 2.90
N LYS A 287 -6.09 33.77 2.84
CA LYS A 287 -6.92 34.96 2.81
C LYS A 287 -6.75 35.73 1.51
N LYS A 288 -7.85 36.29 0.98
CA LYS A 288 -7.84 37.17 -0.17
C LYS A 288 -8.53 38.48 0.17
N ASN A 289 -7.81 39.55 -0.01
CA ASN A 289 -8.29 40.91 0.24
C ASN A 289 -8.75 41.59 -1.06
N ILE A 290 -9.92 42.22 -1.03
CA ILE A 290 -10.51 42.95 -2.14
C ILE A 290 -10.86 44.34 -1.67
N THR A 291 -10.37 45.39 -2.37
CA THR A 291 -10.61 46.79 -2.00
C THR A 291 -11.86 47.28 -2.69
N VAL A 292 -12.82 47.74 -1.90
CA VAL A 292 -14.03 48.42 -2.37
C VAL A 292 -13.91 49.92 -2.05
N THR A 293 -13.98 50.78 -3.09
CA THR A 293 -13.97 52.23 -2.91
C THR A 293 -15.38 52.79 -3.14
N VAL A 294 -15.96 53.41 -2.15
CA VAL A 294 -17.33 53.98 -2.23
C VAL A 294 -17.27 55.47 -2.46
N GLN A 295 -18.02 55.97 -3.45
CA GLN A 295 -18.04 57.38 -3.88
C GLN A 295 -19.46 57.90 -4.17
N LYS A 296 -19.66 59.23 -4.07
CA LYS A 296 -20.96 59.90 -4.37
C LYS A 296 -21.28 59.84 -5.87
N LYS A 297 -20.27 60.13 -6.72
CA LYS A 297 -20.43 60.20 -8.19
C LYS A 297 -20.64 58.81 -8.78
N ALA A 298 -21.37 58.73 -9.89
CA ALA A 298 -21.56 57.48 -10.63
C ALA A 298 -20.23 56.89 -11.10
N VAL A 299 -20.11 55.58 -11.09
CA VAL A 299 -18.94 54.85 -11.59
C VAL A 299 -18.95 54.92 -13.13
N LYS A 300 -17.94 55.63 -13.67
CA LYS A 300 -17.79 55.78 -15.13
C LYS A 300 -17.03 54.62 -15.74
N THR A 301 -17.35 54.24 -16.97
CA THR A 301 -16.56 53.28 -17.75
C THR A 301 -15.20 53.87 -18.11
N THR A 302 -14.13 53.13 -17.78
CA THR A 302 -12.75 53.51 -18.08
C THR A 302 -12.17 52.77 -19.27
N LYS A 303 -12.66 51.54 -19.55
CA LYS A 303 -12.19 50.72 -20.65
C LYS A 303 -13.28 49.78 -21.14
N ILE A 304 -13.28 49.51 -22.44
CA ILE A 304 -14.04 48.44 -23.12
C ILE A 304 -13.02 47.45 -23.68
N SER A 305 -13.18 46.16 -23.36
CA SER A 305 -12.33 45.05 -23.82
C SER A 305 -13.18 43.80 -24.17
N GLY A 306 -12.56 42.68 -24.49
CA GLY A 306 -13.27 41.43 -24.82
C GLY A 306 -13.98 41.44 -26.18
N VAL A 307 -13.68 42.44 -27.02
CA VAL A 307 -14.26 42.55 -28.37
C VAL A 307 -13.15 42.38 -29.40
N ALA A 308 -13.38 41.56 -30.41
CA ALA A 308 -12.45 41.38 -31.52
C ALA A 308 -12.32 42.68 -32.34
N LYS A 309 -11.09 43.12 -32.69
CA LYS A 309 -10.84 44.30 -33.55
C LYS A 309 -11.33 44.08 -35.00
N LYS A 310 -11.28 42.85 -35.50
CA LYS A 310 -11.69 42.45 -36.85
C LYS A 310 -12.53 41.20 -36.78
N LEU A 311 -13.57 41.08 -37.60
CA LEU A 311 -14.46 39.93 -37.73
C LEU A 311 -14.73 39.68 -39.21
N LYS A 312 -14.63 38.45 -39.66
CA LYS A 312 -14.99 38.00 -40.99
C LYS A 312 -16.25 37.15 -40.92
N LEU A 313 -17.30 37.48 -41.69
CA LEU A 313 -18.55 36.74 -41.68
C LEU A 313 -18.97 36.43 -43.14
N LYS A 314 -19.61 35.26 -43.35
CA LYS A 314 -20.30 34.97 -44.59
C LYS A 314 -21.66 35.68 -44.59
N ARG A 315 -22.23 35.97 -45.79
CA ARG A 315 -23.58 36.50 -45.90
C ARG A 315 -24.60 35.66 -45.10
N LYS A 316 -25.53 36.34 -44.39
CA LYS A 316 -26.51 35.74 -43.45
C LYS A 316 -25.94 35.18 -42.17
N GLN A 317 -24.63 35.12 -42.00
CA GLN A 317 -24.00 34.69 -40.75
C GLN A 317 -24.16 35.76 -39.65
N SER A 318 -24.25 35.29 -38.40
CA SER A 318 -24.33 36.16 -37.20
C SER A 318 -23.20 35.88 -36.25
N ALA A 319 -22.78 36.93 -35.49
CA ALA A 319 -21.85 36.86 -34.39
C ALA A 319 -22.27 37.79 -33.27
N THR A 320 -21.96 37.47 -32.01
CA THR A 320 -22.33 38.32 -30.88
C THR A 320 -21.07 38.89 -30.23
N LEU A 321 -21.00 40.20 -30.15
CA LEU A 321 -19.98 40.91 -29.38
C LEU A 321 -20.33 40.83 -27.90
N LYS A 322 -19.35 40.43 -27.08
CA LYS A 322 -19.47 40.35 -25.61
C LYS A 322 -18.45 41.31 -24.96
N PRO A 323 -18.71 42.62 -24.97
CA PRO A 323 -17.78 43.58 -24.39
C PRO A 323 -17.69 43.42 -22.88
N VAL A 324 -16.45 43.44 -22.37
CA VAL A 324 -16.15 43.56 -20.95
C VAL A 324 -15.91 44.99 -20.62
N ILE A 325 -16.69 45.52 -19.67
CA ILE A 325 -16.62 46.90 -19.22
C ILE A 325 -15.77 46.99 -17.93
N ALA A 326 -14.83 47.88 -17.89
CA ALA A 326 -14.08 48.18 -16.69
C ALA A 326 -14.37 49.59 -16.18
N PRO A 327 -14.53 49.77 -14.86
CA PRO A 327 -14.70 48.74 -13.85
C PRO A 327 -16.02 47.98 -14.05
N LEU A 328 -16.05 46.70 -13.64
CA LEU A 328 -17.24 45.80 -13.74
C LEU A 328 -18.49 46.35 -13.05
N THR A 329 -18.32 47.33 -12.17
CA THR A 329 -19.37 48.01 -11.38
C THR A 329 -19.91 49.25 -12.08
N SER A 330 -19.42 49.60 -13.29
CA SER A 330 -20.00 50.70 -14.09
C SER A 330 -21.46 50.41 -14.43
N LEU A 331 -22.34 51.37 -14.19
CA LEU A 331 -23.77 51.30 -14.56
C LEU A 331 -24.06 51.94 -15.90
N GLN A 332 -23.01 52.42 -16.62
CA GLN A 332 -23.18 53.05 -17.92
C GLN A 332 -23.60 52.00 -18.97
N LYS A 333 -24.71 52.26 -19.63
CA LYS A 333 -25.29 51.39 -20.66
C LYS A 333 -24.30 51.17 -21.82
N VAL A 334 -24.21 49.94 -22.28
CA VAL A 334 -23.48 49.64 -23.52
C VAL A 334 -24.43 49.78 -24.70
N THR A 335 -23.98 50.51 -25.72
CA THR A 335 -24.73 50.72 -26.97
C THR A 335 -23.90 50.32 -28.18
N TYR A 336 -24.56 49.93 -29.26
CA TYR A 336 -23.92 49.46 -30.49
C TYR A 336 -24.45 50.26 -31.68
N LYS A 337 -23.54 50.59 -32.63
CA LYS A 337 -23.92 51.29 -33.88
C LYS A 337 -23.13 50.68 -35.05
N SER A 338 -23.78 50.38 -36.14
CA SER A 338 -23.13 50.00 -37.40
C SER A 338 -22.91 51.21 -38.27
N SER A 339 -21.74 51.36 -38.87
CA SER A 339 -21.44 52.39 -39.84
C SER A 339 -22.16 52.18 -41.21
N ASN A 340 -22.49 50.89 -41.52
CA ASN A 340 -23.20 50.54 -42.76
C ASN A 340 -24.17 49.37 -42.48
N LYS A 341 -25.43 49.70 -42.29
CA LYS A 341 -26.51 48.76 -42.01
C LYS A 341 -26.89 47.88 -43.25
N LYS A 342 -26.49 48.29 -44.45
CA LYS A 342 -26.69 47.51 -45.69
C LYS A 342 -25.74 46.31 -45.72
N VAL A 343 -24.52 46.49 -45.17
CA VAL A 343 -23.50 45.43 -45.07
C VAL A 343 -23.68 44.56 -43.82
N ALA A 344 -23.80 45.16 -42.64
CA ALA A 344 -24.02 44.45 -41.39
C ALA A 344 -24.85 45.26 -40.40
N THR A 345 -25.83 44.65 -39.75
CA THR A 345 -26.62 45.25 -38.67
C THR A 345 -26.11 44.76 -37.32
N VAL A 346 -26.36 45.51 -36.23
CA VAL A 346 -26.14 45.10 -34.87
C VAL A 346 -27.34 45.47 -34.00
N ASN A 347 -27.79 44.56 -33.13
CA ASN A 347 -28.87 44.85 -32.19
C ASN A 347 -28.35 45.32 -30.80
N SER A 348 -29.30 45.66 -29.91
CA SER A 348 -28.97 46.15 -28.54
C SER A 348 -28.24 45.09 -27.65
N LYS A 349 -28.30 43.82 -28.02
CA LYS A 349 -27.58 42.74 -27.34
C LYS A 349 -26.21 42.45 -27.95
N GLY A 350 -25.76 43.27 -28.96
CA GLY A 350 -24.48 43.09 -29.63
C GLY A 350 -24.44 41.99 -30.68
N LYS A 351 -25.58 41.39 -31.05
CA LYS A 351 -25.66 40.42 -32.15
C LYS A 351 -25.53 41.15 -33.49
N ILE A 352 -24.47 40.87 -34.22
CA ILE A 352 -24.19 41.31 -35.57
C ILE A 352 -24.84 40.30 -36.54
N THR A 353 -25.49 40.83 -37.62
CA THR A 353 -25.97 39.99 -38.72
C THR A 353 -25.40 40.55 -40.03
N ALA A 354 -24.68 39.72 -40.76
CA ALA A 354 -24.09 40.03 -42.06
C ALA A 354 -25.17 39.96 -43.16
N LYS A 355 -25.31 41.05 -43.93
CA LYS A 355 -26.36 41.18 -44.96
C LYS A 355 -25.82 41.13 -46.38
N LYS A 356 -24.87 41.96 -46.72
CA LYS A 356 -24.33 42.11 -48.09
C LYS A 356 -22.79 42.13 -48.04
N LYS A 357 -22.11 41.64 -49.06
CA LYS A 357 -20.67 41.72 -49.25
C LYS A 357 -20.18 43.16 -49.07
N GLY A 358 -19.08 43.33 -48.35
CA GLY A 358 -18.49 44.62 -48.04
C GLY A 358 -17.93 44.74 -46.63
N THR A 359 -17.68 45.98 -46.19
CA THR A 359 -17.11 46.28 -44.87
C THR A 359 -18.02 47.22 -44.08
N ALA A 360 -18.22 46.95 -42.79
CA ALA A 360 -18.90 47.81 -41.85
C ALA A 360 -18.09 47.89 -40.56
N VAL A 361 -18.14 49.04 -39.86
CA VAL A 361 -17.52 49.18 -38.52
C VAL A 361 -18.64 49.20 -37.48
N ILE A 362 -18.57 48.22 -36.55
CA ILE A 362 -19.46 48.20 -35.40
C ILE A 362 -18.78 48.95 -34.26
N THR A 363 -19.38 50.06 -33.85
CA THR A 363 -18.94 50.87 -32.72
C THR A 363 -19.68 50.41 -31.46
N VAL A 364 -18.93 49.99 -30.43
CA VAL A 364 -19.42 49.68 -29.10
C VAL A 364 -19.12 50.89 -28.22
N LYS A 365 -20.10 51.43 -27.51
CA LYS A 365 -19.96 52.63 -26.67
C LYS A 365 -20.48 52.37 -25.25
N SER A 366 -19.76 52.82 -24.24
CA SER A 366 -20.22 52.88 -22.85
C SER A 366 -19.69 54.15 -22.20
N GLY A 367 -20.58 55.06 -21.84
CA GLY A 367 -20.22 56.42 -21.42
C GLY A 367 -19.40 57.15 -22.49
N SER A 368 -18.24 57.69 -22.13
CA SER A 368 -17.32 58.34 -23.06
C SER A 368 -16.40 57.35 -23.82
N LYS A 369 -16.39 56.08 -23.46
CA LYS A 369 -15.48 55.07 -24.06
C LYS A 369 -16.12 54.41 -25.25
N THR A 370 -15.31 54.20 -26.30
CA THR A 370 -15.72 53.54 -27.53
C THR A 370 -14.72 52.45 -27.92
N PHE A 371 -15.21 51.42 -28.57
CA PHE A 371 -14.40 50.37 -29.22
C PHE A 371 -14.95 50.13 -30.62
N LYS A 372 -14.08 49.96 -31.58
CA LYS A 372 -14.46 49.72 -32.99
C LYS A 372 -14.08 48.31 -33.43
N CYS A 373 -15.04 47.57 -33.98
CA CYS A 373 -14.84 46.26 -34.58
C CYS A 373 -15.10 46.35 -36.10
N LYS A 374 -14.10 46.09 -36.93
CA LYS A 374 -14.22 46.03 -38.38
C LYS A 374 -14.83 44.69 -38.78
N VAL A 375 -16.00 44.70 -39.37
CA VAL A 375 -16.70 43.53 -39.89
C VAL A 375 -16.58 43.47 -41.41
N THR A 376 -15.98 42.41 -41.92
CA THR A 376 -15.89 42.15 -43.37
C THR A 376 -16.84 41.03 -43.72
N VAL A 377 -17.77 41.24 -44.60
CA VAL A 377 -18.71 40.26 -45.11
C VAL A 377 -18.23 39.80 -46.50
N LYS A 378 -18.01 38.52 -46.64
CA LYS A 378 -17.62 37.83 -47.87
C LYS A 378 -18.86 37.29 -48.63
#